data_47fab9e4cb0257354764806c12942192
#
_entry.id   47fab9e4cb0257354764806c12942192
#
_cell.length_a   1.000
_cell.length_b   1.000
_cell.length_c   1.000
_cell.angle_alpha   90.00
_cell.angle_beta   90.00
_cell.angle_gamma   90.00
#
_symmetry.space_group_name_H-M   'P 1'
#
loop_
_entity.id
_entity.type
_entity.pdbx_description
1 polymer ?
#
loop_
_entity_poly.entity_id
_entity_poly.type
_entity_poly.pdbx_seq_one_letter_code
_entity_poly.pdbx_strand_id
1 'polypeptide(L)'
;LEGTRNIFDLEGQTLEEITDHLTKTFPDAIIRVIGDPELQVQKAAFSAGAPGSQAHIRQLRRKDINLVVIGEAPEWESLSYVRDASQAGFPKAMIILGHTVSEEAGMEYCAQWMDAFIDEIPVRFIASGDPFHQ
;
A
#
# COMPACT_ATOMS: atom_id res chain seq x y z
N LEU A 1 4.44 11.16 -17.52
CA LEU A 1 3.73 11.58 -16.30
C LEU A 1 4.28 10.80 -15.11
N GLU A 2 5.47 11.14 -14.66
CA GLU A 2 6.06 10.56 -13.46
C GLU A 2 5.33 11.10 -12.23
N GLY A 3 4.65 10.20 -11.57
CA GLY A 3 3.56 10.42 -10.68
C GLY A 3 3.90 10.95 -9.31
N THR A 4 3.33 12.09 -9.00
CA THR A 4 2.98 12.54 -7.66
C THR A 4 1.62 11.98 -7.22
N ARG A 5 0.92 11.23 -8.07
CA ARG A 5 -0.48 10.80 -7.84
C ARG A 5 -0.64 9.78 -6.71
N ASN A 6 0.43 9.08 -6.32
CA ASN A 6 0.40 8.03 -5.31
C ASN A 6 1.27 8.37 -4.09
N ILE A 7 1.53 9.65 -3.85
CA ILE A 7 2.30 10.11 -2.70
C ILE A 7 1.42 11.03 -1.87
N PHE A 8 1.37 10.75 -0.58
CA PHE A 8 0.52 11.42 0.40
C PHE A 8 1.37 12.02 1.51
N ASP A 9 1.09 13.25 1.87
CA ASP A 9 1.64 13.89 3.06
C ASP A 9 0.85 13.41 4.29
N LEU A 10 1.57 12.89 5.29
CA LEU A 10 1.01 12.31 6.51
C LEU A 10 1.64 12.97 7.75
N GLU A 11 1.73 14.29 7.74
CA GLU A 11 2.42 15.06 8.75
C GLU A 11 1.96 14.73 10.17
N GLY A 12 2.92 14.31 11.00
CA GLY A 12 2.72 14.11 12.43
C GLY A 12 2.06 12.79 12.83
N GLN A 13 1.93 11.83 11.92
CA GLN A 13 1.44 10.49 12.24
C GLN A 13 2.59 9.50 12.41
N THR A 14 2.50 8.64 13.43
CA THR A 14 3.43 7.52 13.60
C THR A 14 3.07 6.35 12.69
N LEU A 15 4.01 5.45 12.45
CA LEU A 15 3.76 4.22 11.71
C LEU A 15 2.67 3.38 12.39
N GLU A 16 2.63 3.35 13.73
CA GLU A 16 1.61 2.65 14.51
C GLU A 16 0.22 3.25 14.28
N GLU A 17 0.06 4.57 14.37
CA GLU A 17 -1.21 5.25 14.12
C GLU A 17 -1.75 5.00 12.70
N ILE A 18 -0.86 5.02 11.70
CA ILE A 18 -1.23 4.70 10.32
C ILE A 18 -1.66 3.24 10.19
N THR A 19 -0.93 2.32 10.82
CA THR A 19 -1.26 0.88 10.83
C THR A 19 -2.61 0.63 11.47
N ASP A 20 -2.87 1.25 12.61
CA ASP A 20 -4.14 1.18 13.32
C ASP A 20 -5.31 1.70 12.47
N HIS A 21 -5.09 2.81 11.77
CA HIS A 21 -6.08 3.36 10.84
C HIS A 21 -6.40 2.39 9.72
N LEU A 22 -5.38 1.80 9.09
CA LEU A 22 -5.55 0.82 8.02
C LEU A 22 -6.23 -0.45 8.51
N THR A 23 -5.88 -0.95 9.70
CA THR A 23 -6.52 -2.12 10.31
C THR A 23 -8.01 -1.90 10.57
N LYS A 24 -8.39 -0.70 11.00
CA LYS A 24 -9.81 -0.32 11.18
C LYS A 24 -10.54 -0.17 9.84
N THR A 25 -9.85 0.29 8.82
CA THR A 25 -10.41 0.50 7.47
C THR A 25 -10.60 -0.83 6.73
N PHE A 26 -9.69 -1.78 6.94
CA PHE A 26 -9.68 -3.10 6.30
C PHE A 26 -9.66 -4.20 7.37
N PRO A 27 -10.77 -4.42 8.10
CA PRO A 27 -10.80 -5.29 9.29
C PRO A 27 -10.53 -6.77 8.98
N ASP A 28 -10.79 -7.19 7.75
CA ASP A 28 -10.58 -8.57 7.30
C ASP A 28 -9.17 -8.79 6.68
N ALA A 29 -8.39 -7.73 6.51
CA ALA A 29 -7.06 -7.83 5.91
C ALA A 29 -6.00 -8.30 6.93
N ILE A 30 -5.06 -9.11 6.45
CA ILE A 30 -3.85 -9.47 7.22
C ILE A 30 -2.75 -8.46 6.90
N ILE A 31 -2.75 -7.35 7.64
CA ILE A 31 -1.77 -6.28 7.48
C ILE A 31 -0.44 -6.69 8.12
N ARG A 32 0.64 -6.58 7.36
CA ARG A 32 2.01 -6.83 7.82
C ARG A 32 2.82 -5.55 7.75
N VAL A 33 3.65 -5.29 8.76
CA VAL A 33 4.41 -4.04 8.90
C VAL A 33 5.89 -4.31 9.11
N ILE A 34 6.74 -3.50 8.49
CA ILE A 34 8.18 -3.45 8.71
C ILE A 34 8.55 -2.00 8.99
N GLY A 35 9.25 -1.77 10.10
CA GLY A 35 9.72 -0.45 10.53
C GLY A 35 9.56 -0.26 12.03
N ASP A 36 10.01 0.88 12.51
CA ASP A 36 9.84 1.29 13.90
C ASP A 36 8.40 1.84 14.09
N PRO A 37 7.59 1.31 15.01
CA PRO A 37 6.24 1.82 15.28
C PRO A 37 6.18 3.32 15.57
N GLU A 38 7.21 3.87 16.23
CA GLU A 38 7.33 5.28 16.59
C GLU A 38 7.83 6.17 15.44
N LEU A 39 8.15 5.58 14.27
CA LEU A 39 8.62 6.33 13.11
C LEU A 39 7.60 7.41 12.73
N GLN A 40 8.03 8.68 12.81
CA GLN A 40 7.24 9.81 12.31
C GLN A 40 7.23 9.80 10.77
N VAL A 41 6.07 9.53 10.20
CA VAL A 41 5.90 9.46 8.75
C VAL A 41 5.55 10.84 8.21
N GLN A 42 6.40 11.37 7.34
CA GLN A 42 6.14 12.63 6.64
C GLN A 42 5.40 12.38 5.33
N LYS A 43 5.88 11.41 4.55
CA LYS A 43 5.28 11.05 3.27
C LYS A 43 5.20 9.55 3.11
N ALA A 44 4.05 9.10 2.64
CA ALA A 44 3.83 7.73 2.21
C ALA A 44 3.64 7.65 0.69
N ALA A 45 4.21 6.62 0.07
CA ALA A 45 3.88 6.23 -1.30
C ALA A 45 2.96 5.01 -1.26
N PHE A 46 1.92 5.01 -2.08
CA PHE A 46 1.03 3.88 -2.27
C PHE A 46 1.35 3.16 -3.58
N SER A 47 1.44 1.83 -3.53
CA SER A 47 1.83 0.98 -4.66
C SER A 47 0.96 -0.27 -4.66
N ALA A 48 -0.27 -0.15 -5.21
CA ALA A 48 -1.24 -1.23 -5.25
C ALA A 48 -0.75 -2.43 -6.06
N GLY A 49 -1.30 -3.60 -5.77
CA GLY A 49 -1.01 -4.84 -6.47
C GLY A 49 0.44 -5.30 -6.33
N ALA A 50 1.03 -5.76 -7.43
CA ALA A 50 2.38 -6.33 -7.50
C ALA A 50 3.27 -5.65 -8.56
N PRO A 51 3.62 -4.38 -8.42
CA PRO A 51 4.44 -3.67 -9.41
C PRO A 51 5.91 -4.10 -9.44
N GLY A 52 6.33 -4.95 -8.49
CA GLY A 52 7.66 -5.53 -8.39
C GLY A 52 8.65 -4.70 -7.54
N SER A 53 9.69 -5.39 -7.09
CA SER A 53 10.66 -4.86 -6.12
C SER A 53 11.36 -3.60 -6.57
N GLN A 54 11.67 -3.46 -7.88
CA GLN A 54 12.32 -2.29 -8.41
C GLN A 54 11.48 -1.01 -8.22
N ALA A 55 10.15 -1.12 -8.31
CA ALA A 55 9.25 0.00 -8.06
C ALA A 55 9.29 0.40 -6.58
N HIS A 56 9.18 -0.57 -5.67
CA HIS A 56 9.22 -0.35 -4.23
C HIS A 56 10.55 0.25 -3.77
N ILE A 57 11.68 -0.34 -4.19
CA ILE A 57 13.01 0.14 -3.84
C ILE A 57 13.26 1.56 -4.36
N ARG A 58 12.77 1.89 -5.57
CA ARG A 58 12.87 3.23 -6.12
C ARG A 58 12.16 4.27 -5.24
N GLN A 59 10.98 3.94 -4.72
CA GLN A 59 10.24 4.80 -3.78
C GLN A 59 10.99 4.90 -2.44
N LEU A 60 11.44 3.79 -1.88
CA LEU A 60 12.18 3.75 -0.61
C LEU A 60 13.51 4.51 -0.65
N ARG A 61 14.17 4.61 -1.81
CA ARG A 61 15.40 5.38 -2.00
C ARG A 61 15.20 6.89 -1.98
N ARG A 62 13.98 7.37 -2.17
CA ARG A 62 13.69 8.80 -2.06
C ARG A 62 13.84 9.24 -0.59
N LYS A 63 14.52 10.37 -0.39
CA LYS A 63 14.79 10.89 0.96
C LYS A 63 13.52 11.40 1.66
N ASP A 64 12.56 11.88 0.87
CA ASP A 64 11.31 12.46 1.35
C ASP A 64 10.22 11.42 1.65
N ILE A 65 10.36 10.16 1.19
CA ILE A 65 9.39 9.09 1.47
C ILE A 65 9.89 8.23 2.63
N ASN A 66 9.11 8.17 3.70
CA ASN A 66 9.39 7.35 4.88
C ASN A 66 8.70 5.98 4.79
N LEU A 67 7.48 5.95 4.24
CA LEU A 67 6.61 4.78 4.20
C LEU A 67 6.28 4.42 2.76
N VAL A 68 6.27 3.12 2.45
CA VAL A 68 5.65 2.59 1.23
C VAL A 68 4.56 1.60 1.64
N VAL A 69 3.31 1.88 1.24
CA VAL A 69 2.17 0.98 1.42
C VAL A 69 1.97 0.23 0.12
N ILE A 70 1.96 -1.10 0.18
CA ILE A 70 1.97 -1.98 -1.00
C ILE A 70 0.87 -3.04 -0.95
N GLY A 71 0.54 -3.63 -2.09
CA GLY A 71 -0.26 -4.85 -2.15
C GLY A 71 0.56 -6.06 -1.74
N GLU A 72 1.54 -6.44 -2.55
CA GLU A 72 2.44 -7.56 -2.25
C GLU A 72 3.86 -7.31 -2.77
N ALA A 73 4.82 -8.04 -2.23
CA ALA A 73 6.21 -8.01 -2.68
C ALA A 73 6.95 -9.30 -2.37
N PRO A 74 8.01 -9.63 -3.12
CA PRO A 74 8.95 -10.68 -2.75
C PRO A 74 9.63 -10.40 -1.42
N GLU A 75 9.54 -11.34 -0.48
CA GLU A 75 10.08 -11.17 0.87
C GLU A 75 11.61 -11.04 0.87
N TRP A 76 12.27 -11.78 -0.02
CA TRP A 76 13.74 -11.77 -0.16
C TRP A 76 14.32 -10.51 -0.81
N GLU A 77 13.49 -9.62 -1.34
CA GLU A 77 13.92 -8.39 -2.02
C GLU A 77 13.41 -7.13 -1.29
N SER A 78 12.17 -6.70 -1.57
CA SER A 78 11.62 -5.44 -1.04
C SER A 78 11.56 -5.44 0.48
N LEU A 79 11.11 -6.55 1.09
CA LEU A 79 10.97 -6.64 2.53
C LEU A 79 12.34 -6.68 3.22
N SER A 80 13.29 -7.43 2.65
CA SER A 80 14.66 -7.44 3.16
C SER A 80 15.32 -6.07 3.04
N TYR A 81 15.11 -5.36 1.91
CA TYR A 81 15.65 -4.02 1.71
C TYR A 81 15.16 -3.02 2.78
N VAL A 82 13.85 -2.96 3.03
CA VAL A 82 13.30 -2.01 4.02
C VAL A 82 13.69 -2.38 5.44
N ARG A 83 13.72 -3.68 5.77
CA ARG A 83 14.20 -4.15 7.08
C ARG A 83 15.65 -3.72 7.32
N ASP A 84 16.53 -3.98 6.37
CA ASP A 84 17.94 -3.66 6.49
C ASP A 84 18.16 -2.14 6.58
N ALA A 85 17.39 -1.34 5.81
CA ALA A 85 17.41 0.11 5.90
C ALA A 85 16.99 0.60 7.30
N SER A 86 15.88 0.09 7.82
CA SER A 86 15.38 0.43 9.16
C SER A 86 16.40 0.06 10.26
N GLN A 87 16.96 -1.15 10.20
CA GLN A 87 18.01 -1.59 11.14
C GLN A 87 19.29 -0.76 11.06
N ALA A 88 19.61 -0.22 9.89
CA ALA A 88 20.73 0.70 9.70
C ALA A 88 20.42 2.15 10.15
N GLY A 89 19.26 2.40 10.74
CA GLY A 89 18.87 3.71 11.27
C GLY A 89 18.28 4.68 10.24
N PHE A 90 17.96 4.20 9.01
CA PHE A 90 17.23 5.02 8.06
C PHE A 90 15.74 5.04 8.41
N PRO A 91 15.06 6.20 8.33
CA PRO A 91 13.64 6.34 8.66
C PRO A 91 12.77 5.75 7.53
N LYS A 92 12.75 4.43 7.41
CA LYS A 92 12.05 3.69 6.36
C LYS A 92 11.14 2.62 6.95
N ALA A 93 9.95 2.52 6.38
CA ALA A 93 8.94 1.54 6.75
C ALA A 93 8.18 1.03 5.51
N MET A 94 7.52 -0.10 5.68
CA MET A 94 6.63 -0.68 4.68
C MET A 94 5.42 -1.31 5.36
N ILE A 95 4.25 -1.09 4.78
CA ILE A 95 2.99 -1.76 5.14
C ILE A 95 2.54 -2.60 3.94
N ILE A 96 2.21 -3.86 4.17
CA ILE A 96 1.71 -4.80 3.18
C ILE A 96 0.23 -5.05 3.48
N LEU A 97 -0.65 -4.62 2.57
CA LEU A 97 -2.11 -4.75 2.70
C LEU A 97 -2.65 -6.07 2.17
N GLY A 98 -1.94 -6.72 1.27
CA GLY A 98 -2.44 -7.79 0.40
C GLY A 98 -2.82 -7.27 -0.99
N HIS A 99 -2.64 -8.10 -2.01
CA HIS A 99 -2.85 -7.72 -3.41
C HIS A 99 -4.30 -7.25 -3.61
N THR A 100 -5.25 -8.15 -3.35
CA THR A 100 -6.68 -7.89 -3.51
C THR A 100 -7.14 -6.66 -2.75
N VAL A 101 -6.82 -6.56 -1.46
CA VAL A 101 -7.22 -5.43 -0.60
C VAL A 101 -6.74 -4.10 -1.17
N SER A 102 -5.52 -4.07 -1.71
CA SER A 102 -4.92 -2.84 -2.24
C SER A 102 -5.55 -2.36 -3.56
N GLU A 103 -6.23 -3.22 -4.30
CA GLU A 103 -6.80 -2.92 -5.63
C GLU A 103 -8.33 -2.90 -5.66
N GLU A 104 -9.00 -3.55 -4.71
CA GLU A 104 -10.44 -3.82 -4.76
C GLU A 104 -11.28 -2.54 -4.89
N ALA A 105 -11.00 -1.51 -4.09
CA ALA A 105 -11.71 -0.23 -4.17
C ALA A 105 -11.56 0.46 -5.55
N GLY A 106 -10.40 0.31 -6.18
CA GLY A 106 -10.15 0.80 -7.53
C GLY A 106 -10.94 0.04 -8.58
N MET A 107 -11.11 -1.27 -8.41
CA MET A 107 -11.90 -2.10 -9.32
C MET A 107 -13.40 -1.86 -9.16
N GLU A 108 -13.87 -1.64 -7.94
CA GLU A 108 -15.25 -1.23 -7.69
C GLU A 108 -15.57 0.11 -8.37
N TYR A 109 -14.69 1.10 -8.20
CA TYR A 109 -14.82 2.39 -8.88
C TYR A 109 -14.76 2.25 -10.42
N CYS A 110 -13.91 1.38 -10.94
CA CYS A 110 -13.83 1.08 -12.36
C CYS A 110 -15.17 0.55 -12.91
N ALA A 111 -15.82 -0.36 -12.19
CA ALA A 111 -17.13 -0.87 -12.58
C ALA A 111 -18.20 0.25 -12.61
N GLN A 112 -18.23 1.11 -11.59
CA GLN A 112 -19.14 2.27 -11.56
C GLN A 112 -18.86 3.24 -12.71
N TRP A 113 -17.59 3.49 -13.01
CA TRP A 113 -17.19 4.37 -14.11
C TRP A 113 -17.59 3.79 -15.47
N MET A 114 -17.42 2.49 -15.68
CA MET A 114 -17.84 1.82 -16.92
C MET A 114 -19.36 1.81 -17.11
N ASP A 115 -20.11 1.53 -16.03
CA ASP A 115 -21.58 1.50 -16.04
C ASP A 115 -22.20 2.86 -16.45
N ALA A 116 -21.46 3.95 -16.23
CA ALA A 116 -21.90 5.30 -16.59
C ALA A 116 -21.99 5.57 -18.11
N PHE A 117 -21.39 4.73 -18.96
CA PHE A 117 -21.38 4.92 -20.43
C PHE A 117 -21.55 3.63 -21.23
N ILE A 118 -21.72 2.47 -20.59
CA ILE A 118 -22.05 1.21 -21.24
C ILE A 118 -23.50 0.89 -20.95
N ASP A 119 -24.38 1.14 -21.94
CA ASP A 119 -25.84 0.94 -21.80
C ASP A 119 -26.30 -0.43 -22.30
N GLU A 120 -25.49 -1.13 -23.11
CA GLU A 120 -25.91 -2.36 -23.80
C GLU A 120 -25.88 -3.59 -22.89
N ILE A 121 -25.03 -3.58 -21.87
CA ILE A 121 -24.86 -4.70 -20.92
C ILE A 121 -24.67 -4.17 -19.49
N PRO A 122 -25.18 -4.86 -18.46
CA PRO A 122 -24.96 -4.45 -17.09
C PRO A 122 -23.50 -4.66 -16.69
N VAL A 123 -22.88 -3.63 -16.11
CA VAL A 123 -21.55 -3.72 -15.50
C VAL A 123 -21.72 -3.86 -14.00
N ARG A 124 -21.08 -4.86 -13.39
CA ARG A 124 -21.17 -5.09 -11.95
C ARG A 124 -19.80 -5.44 -11.38
N PHE A 125 -19.47 -4.84 -10.25
CA PHE A 125 -18.33 -5.27 -9.45
C PHE A 125 -18.74 -6.51 -8.63
N ILE A 126 -17.84 -7.49 -8.57
CA ILE A 126 -17.95 -8.68 -7.71
C ILE A 126 -16.65 -8.77 -6.94
N ALA A 127 -16.72 -8.60 -5.63
CA ALA A 127 -15.56 -8.74 -4.76
C ALA A 127 -15.02 -10.16 -4.82
N SER A 128 -13.70 -10.31 -5.00
CA SER A 128 -13.04 -11.61 -4.98
C SER A 128 -12.77 -12.13 -3.57
N GLY A 129 -12.75 -11.23 -2.59
CA GLY A 129 -12.35 -11.51 -1.22
C GLY A 129 -10.84 -11.72 -1.07
N ASP A 130 -10.35 -11.66 0.17
CA ASP A 130 -8.98 -12.02 0.49
C ASP A 130 -8.89 -13.55 0.62
N PRO A 131 -7.93 -14.24 -0.05
CA PRO A 131 -7.74 -15.68 0.12
C PRO A 131 -7.15 -16.05 1.48
N PHE A 132 -6.60 -15.08 2.21
CA PHE A 132 -6.03 -15.29 3.53
C PHE A 132 -7.08 -15.07 4.62
N HIS A 133 -6.97 -15.82 5.69
CA HIS A 133 -7.78 -15.67 6.91
C HIS A 133 -6.90 -15.87 8.14
N GLN A 134 -7.29 -15.26 9.26
CA GLN A 134 -6.63 -15.40 10.55
C GLN A 134 -7.13 -16.63 11.31
#